data_719179a9f04e91dbfe9e1d5db5b2fb42
#
_entry.id   719179a9f04e91dbfe9e1d5db5b2fb42
#
_cell.length_a   1.000
_cell.length_b   1.000
_cell.length_c   1.000
_cell.angle_alpha   90.00
_cell.angle_beta   90.00
_cell.angle_gamma   90.00
#
_symmetry.space_group_name_H-M   'P 1'
#
loop_
_entity.id
_entity.type
_entity.pdbx_description
1 polymer ?
#
loop_
_entity_poly.entity_id
_entity_poly.type
_entity_poly.pdbx_seq_one_letter_code
_entity_poly.pdbx_strand_id
1 'polypeptide(L)'
;MRDRAVIRPIKRAVEDQLLDLPGVTAVDIGEKHRAGRRTGQQVIVVSVVRKKPLGQLGPGTRIPGDVFGIPTDVVEEEPVLQHIHCGRNEPLAPRQRREERAAAVRGGSGIAPYRTVHLAPPAVDQAGQYRRVGTLGALVTGAAPTASMMGLTTFDVACLDDAWAVGDRMVDPEGGRVHGDLARAALSGRVDAAAVAIAPGLETSSTIDGIGPVTGHGTAYPGERIRKNGFGTGVTHGVVTSVDATVRIDHGEALGVRVLREQIRIVATDLRFCGPGDAGAAVLDPGGRVLGLVVAGACGGAVGFASPVADVLAELDVELCTEPQRVRV
;
A
#
# COMPACT_ATOMS: atom_id res chain seq x y z
N MET A 1 -13.71 -13.26 26.08
CA MET A 1 -13.06 -12.89 24.80
C MET A 1 -11.85 -12.02 25.14
N ARG A 2 -10.63 -12.42 24.80
CA ARG A 2 -9.45 -11.58 25.10
C ARG A 2 -9.48 -10.36 24.19
N ASP A 3 -9.30 -9.18 24.77
CA ASP A 3 -9.28 -7.91 24.02
C ASP A 3 -8.02 -7.83 23.15
N ARG A 4 -8.13 -7.23 21.98
CA ARG A 4 -7.00 -6.94 21.05
C ARG A 4 -5.87 -6.20 21.78
N ALA A 5 -6.20 -5.33 22.74
CA ALA A 5 -5.24 -4.61 23.56
C ALA A 5 -4.32 -5.56 24.38
N VAL A 6 -4.83 -6.72 24.81
CA VAL A 6 -4.04 -7.74 25.53
C VAL A 6 -3.17 -8.56 24.57
N ILE A 7 -3.64 -8.80 23.35
CA ILE A 7 -2.94 -9.62 22.36
C ILE A 7 -1.77 -8.84 21.71
N ARG A 8 -1.94 -7.53 21.49
CA ARG A 8 -0.96 -6.69 20.79
C ARG A 8 0.47 -6.76 21.37
N PRO A 9 0.72 -6.58 22.69
CA PRO A 9 2.06 -6.68 23.24
C PRO A 9 2.65 -8.10 23.09
N ILE A 10 1.83 -9.14 23.19
CA ILE A 10 2.26 -10.52 23.01
C ILE A 10 2.65 -10.75 21.53
N LYS A 11 1.81 -10.32 20.59
CA LYS A 11 2.09 -10.40 19.15
C LYS A 11 3.41 -9.69 18.82
N ARG A 12 3.62 -8.46 19.31
CA ARG A 12 4.86 -7.71 19.09
C ARG A 12 6.10 -8.41 19.67
N ALA A 13 5.96 -9.12 20.77
CA ALA A 13 7.08 -9.84 21.40
C ALA A 13 7.51 -11.11 20.63
N VAL A 14 6.63 -11.66 19.78
CA VAL A 14 6.87 -12.96 19.10
C VAL A 14 6.85 -12.86 17.58
N GLU A 15 6.45 -11.73 17.01
CA GLU A 15 6.26 -11.61 15.57
C GLU A 15 7.52 -11.89 14.77
N ASP A 16 8.69 -11.45 15.24
CA ASP A 16 9.95 -11.71 14.55
C ASP A 16 10.29 -13.19 14.55
N GLN A 17 10.11 -13.87 15.68
CA GLN A 17 10.33 -15.33 15.78
C GLN A 17 9.38 -16.11 14.86
N LEU A 18 8.13 -15.65 14.73
CA LEU A 18 7.16 -16.25 13.82
C LEU A 18 7.50 -15.96 12.35
N LEU A 19 7.93 -14.74 12.04
CA LEU A 19 8.35 -14.35 10.69
C LEU A 19 9.62 -15.07 10.23
N ASP A 20 10.48 -15.49 11.14
CA ASP A 20 11.69 -16.26 10.84
C ASP A 20 11.39 -17.71 10.45
N LEU A 21 10.17 -18.20 10.72
CA LEU A 21 9.77 -19.53 10.29
C LEU A 21 9.64 -19.60 8.77
N PRO A 22 10.14 -20.66 8.11
CA PRO A 22 10.11 -20.80 6.66
C PRO A 22 8.70 -20.70 6.07
N GLY A 23 8.53 -19.81 5.11
CA GLY A 23 7.28 -19.59 4.40
C GLY A 23 6.25 -18.73 5.12
N VAL A 24 6.59 -18.16 6.28
CA VAL A 24 5.75 -17.16 6.94
C VAL A 24 5.91 -15.81 6.25
N THR A 25 4.79 -15.20 5.90
CA THR A 25 4.69 -13.95 5.13
C THR A 25 4.14 -12.79 5.95
N ALA A 26 3.30 -13.08 6.96
CA ALA A 26 2.76 -12.04 7.84
C ALA A 26 2.37 -12.59 9.21
N VAL A 27 2.31 -11.68 10.20
CA VAL A 27 1.77 -11.93 11.54
C VAL A 27 0.83 -10.80 11.91
N ASP A 28 -0.41 -11.14 12.29
CA ASP A 28 -1.46 -10.16 12.54
C ASP A 28 -2.31 -10.55 13.77
N ILE A 29 -3.20 -9.66 14.17
CA ILE A 29 -4.26 -9.92 15.13
C ILE A 29 -5.59 -9.96 14.39
N GLY A 30 -6.20 -11.12 14.34
CA GLY A 30 -7.44 -11.33 13.60
C GLY A 30 -8.43 -12.20 14.33
N GLU A 31 -9.54 -12.46 13.68
CA GLU A 31 -10.56 -13.37 14.15
C GLU A 31 -10.28 -14.79 13.64
N LYS A 32 -10.38 -15.77 14.53
CA LYS A 32 -10.19 -17.18 14.16
C LYS A 32 -11.28 -17.65 13.22
N HIS A 33 -10.87 -18.33 12.15
CA HIS A 33 -11.78 -19.01 11.25
C HIS A 33 -11.78 -20.51 11.50
N ARG A 34 -12.98 -21.12 11.51
CA ARG A 34 -13.16 -22.57 11.60
C ARG A 34 -14.12 -23.02 10.51
N ALA A 35 -13.65 -23.90 9.63
CA ALA A 35 -14.42 -24.36 8.48
C ALA A 35 -15.04 -23.19 7.66
N GLY A 36 -14.25 -22.14 7.40
CA GLY A 36 -14.66 -20.95 6.63
C GLY A 36 -15.59 -19.96 7.39
N ARG A 37 -15.92 -20.22 8.66
CA ARG A 37 -16.79 -19.35 9.48
C ARG A 37 -15.97 -18.61 10.53
N ARG A 38 -16.29 -17.34 10.74
CA ARG A 38 -15.75 -16.54 11.84
C ARG A 38 -16.26 -17.06 13.18
N THR A 39 -15.37 -17.17 14.17
CA THR A 39 -15.70 -17.72 15.50
C THR A 39 -15.91 -16.65 16.57
N GLY A 40 -15.63 -15.38 16.27
CA GLY A 40 -15.62 -14.28 17.24
C GLY A 40 -14.38 -14.30 18.17
N GLN A 41 -13.52 -15.30 18.08
CA GLN A 41 -12.33 -15.41 18.92
C GLN A 41 -11.16 -14.63 18.29
N GLN A 42 -10.59 -13.67 19.03
CA GLN A 42 -9.36 -12.99 18.64
C GLN A 42 -8.14 -13.89 18.85
N VAL A 43 -7.27 -13.96 17.87
CA VAL A 43 -6.08 -14.83 17.83
C VAL A 43 -4.90 -14.11 17.15
N ILE A 44 -3.70 -14.67 17.28
CA ILE A 44 -2.58 -14.32 16.41
C ILE A 44 -2.75 -15.08 15.09
N VAL A 45 -2.92 -14.36 14.01
CA VAL A 45 -3.01 -14.91 12.65
C VAL A 45 -1.60 -14.93 12.05
N VAL A 46 -1.17 -16.10 11.58
CA VAL A 46 0.13 -16.29 10.92
C VAL A 46 -0.14 -16.64 9.45
N SER A 47 0.22 -15.75 8.56
CA SER A 47 0.09 -15.96 7.12
C SER A 47 1.28 -16.73 6.59
N VAL A 48 1.03 -17.65 5.67
CA VAL A 48 2.05 -18.46 5.00
C VAL A 48 1.82 -18.47 3.50
N VAL A 49 2.89 -18.61 2.70
CA VAL A 49 2.80 -18.78 1.24
C VAL A 49 1.90 -19.96 0.90
N ARG A 50 2.09 -21.10 1.62
CA ARG A 50 1.31 -22.32 1.41
C ARG A 50 1.18 -23.14 2.69
N LYS A 51 -0.04 -23.56 3.00
CA LYS A 51 -0.28 -24.53 4.08
C LYS A 51 0.24 -25.91 3.70
N LYS A 52 0.93 -26.54 4.63
CA LYS A 52 1.40 -27.93 4.50
C LYS A 52 0.73 -28.80 5.54
N PRO A 53 0.39 -30.06 5.21
CA PRO A 53 -0.04 -31.03 6.21
C PRO A 53 0.99 -31.18 7.33
N LEU A 54 0.55 -31.40 8.58
CA LEU A 54 1.44 -31.49 9.73
C LEU A 54 2.56 -32.54 9.57
N GLY A 55 2.29 -33.65 8.89
CA GLY A 55 3.27 -34.70 8.62
C GLY A 55 4.36 -34.32 7.59
N GLN A 56 4.21 -33.19 6.90
CA GLN A 56 5.20 -32.65 5.96
C GLN A 56 6.02 -31.49 6.55
N LEU A 57 5.73 -31.09 7.79
CA LEU A 57 6.46 -30.05 8.50
C LEU A 57 7.64 -30.65 9.24
N GLY A 58 8.84 -30.19 8.90
CA GLY A 58 10.07 -30.56 9.59
C GLY A 58 10.16 -29.97 11.02
N PRO A 59 11.09 -30.45 11.83
CA PRO A 59 11.41 -29.85 13.13
C PRO A 59 11.73 -28.35 12.96
N GLY A 60 11.12 -27.50 13.80
CA GLY A 60 11.39 -26.05 13.77
C GLY A 60 10.63 -25.26 12.69
N THR A 61 9.79 -25.91 11.85
CA THR A 61 8.98 -25.20 10.85
C THR A 61 7.50 -25.10 11.25
N ARG A 62 7.14 -25.68 12.40
CA ARG A 62 5.76 -25.73 12.86
C ARG A 62 5.40 -24.45 13.62
N ILE A 63 4.36 -23.76 13.17
CA ILE A 63 3.76 -22.65 13.90
C ILE A 63 3.09 -23.23 15.18
N PRO A 64 3.42 -22.70 16.38
CA PRO A 64 2.78 -23.13 17.61
C PRO A 64 1.25 -22.90 17.53
N GLY A 65 0.46 -23.82 18.07
CA GLY A 65 -1.01 -23.65 18.15
C GLY A 65 -1.46 -22.63 19.18
N ASP A 66 -0.53 -22.20 20.04
CA ASP A 66 -0.75 -21.20 21.11
C ASP A 66 0.58 -20.50 21.42
N VAL A 67 0.51 -19.20 21.70
CA VAL A 67 1.64 -18.37 22.12
C VAL A 67 1.24 -17.60 23.37
N PHE A 68 1.85 -17.91 24.51
CA PHE A 68 1.54 -17.32 25.82
C PHE A 68 0.03 -17.33 26.15
N GLY A 69 -0.65 -18.44 25.82
CA GLY A 69 -2.09 -18.64 26.05
C GLY A 69 -2.97 -17.88 25.03
N ILE A 70 -2.41 -17.31 23.97
CA ILE A 70 -3.15 -16.77 22.82
C ILE A 70 -3.11 -17.82 21.70
N PRO A 71 -4.27 -18.34 21.25
CA PRO A 71 -4.31 -19.27 20.14
C PRO A 71 -3.78 -18.64 18.86
N THR A 72 -3.19 -19.46 17.99
CA THR A 72 -2.81 -19.06 16.64
C THR A 72 -3.82 -19.59 15.61
N ASP A 73 -3.90 -18.93 14.48
CA ASP A 73 -4.56 -19.40 13.26
C ASP A 73 -3.62 -19.23 12.07
N VAL A 74 -3.55 -20.24 11.20
CA VAL A 74 -2.68 -20.20 10.03
C VAL A 74 -3.53 -19.99 8.79
N VAL A 75 -3.17 -19.01 7.95
CA VAL A 75 -3.86 -18.70 6.71
C VAL A 75 -2.89 -18.71 5.53
N GLU A 76 -3.36 -19.02 4.33
CA GLU A 76 -2.59 -18.84 3.09
C GLU A 76 -2.81 -17.43 2.60
N GLU A 77 -1.76 -16.62 2.67
CA GLU A 77 -1.79 -15.22 2.25
C GLU A 77 -0.35 -14.76 2.00
N GLU A 78 -0.06 -14.30 0.81
CA GLU A 78 1.25 -13.79 0.41
C GLU A 78 1.10 -12.35 -0.05
N PRO A 79 1.56 -11.36 0.73
CA PRO A 79 1.56 -9.96 0.34
C PRO A 79 2.56 -9.73 -0.81
N VAL A 80 2.06 -9.11 -1.89
CA VAL A 80 2.87 -8.71 -3.04
C VAL A 80 2.65 -7.23 -3.34
N LEU A 81 3.69 -6.56 -3.81
CA LEU A 81 3.62 -5.16 -4.20
C LEU A 81 2.57 -4.95 -5.30
N GLN A 82 1.93 -3.79 -5.27
CA GLN A 82 0.81 -3.49 -6.17
C GLN A 82 1.19 -2.48 -7.27
N HIS A 83 2.47 -2.39 -7.65
CA HIS A 83 2.86 -1.73 -8.90
C HIS A 83 2.56 -2.61 -10.12
N ILE A 84 2.59 -2.02 -11.32
CA ILE A 84 2.56 -2.74 -12.60
C ILE A 84 3.81 -2.38 -13.41
N HIS A 85 4.34 -3.33 -14.16
CA HIS A 85 5.40 -3.08 -15.13
C HIS A 85 4.79 -2.84 -16.52
N CYS A 86 5.08 -1.66 -17.10
CA CYS A 86 4.64 -1.30 -18.45
C CYS A 86 5.83 -1.19 -19.36
N GLY A 87 5.83 -1.91 -20.47
CA GLY A 87 6.86 -1.81 -21.51
C GLY A 87 6.98 -0.36 -22.03
N ARG A 88 8.20 0.07 -22.34
CA ARG A 88 8.47 1.47 -22.74
C ARG A 88 7.61 1.95 -23.93
N ASN A 89 7.21 1.03 -24.81
CA ASN A 89 6.44 1.29 -26.02
C ASN A 89 5.03 0.69 -25.99
N GLU A 90 4.63 0.05 -24.90
CA GLU A 90 3.27 -0.47 -24.77
C GLU A 90 2.35 0.66 -24.35
N PRO A 91 1.31 0.97 -25.13
CA PRO A 91 0.23 1.80 -24.63
C PRO A 91 -0.40 1.02 -23.47
N LEU A 92 -0.46 1.62 -22.28
CA LEU A 92 -1.30 1.12 -21.20
C LEU A 92 -2.69 0.89 -21.77
N ALA A 93 -3.27 -0.29 -21.50
CA ALA A 93 -4.57 -0.66 -22.02
C ALA A 93 -5.55 0.50 -21.85
N PRO A 94 -6.28 0.92 -22.89
CA PRO A 94 -7.08 2.13 -22.85
C PRO A 94 -8.16 1.97 -21.81
N ARG A 95 -7.95 2.53 -20.62
CA ARG A 95 -9.08 3.08 -19.90
C ARG A 95 -9.70 4.09 -20.85
N GLN A 96 -11.02 4.00 -21.06
CA GLN A 96 -11.78 4.92 -21.88
C GLN A 96 -11.16 6.31 -21.81
N ARG A 97 -10.63 6.81 -22.94
CA ARG A 97 -9.92 8.08 -23.01
C ARG A 97 -10.78 9.10 -22.29
N ARG A 98 -10.35 9.50 -21.11
CA ARG A 98 -10.87 10.70 -20.50
C ARG A 98 -10.40 11.85 -21.37
N GLU A 99 -11.31 12.44 -22.11
CA GLU A 99 -11.10 13.60 -22.95
C GLU A 99 -10.75 14.89 -22.17
N GLU A 100 -10.44 14.76 -20.88
CA GLU A 100 -10.06 15.89 -20.01
C GLU A 100 -8.54 16.00 -19.86
N ARG A 101 -7.87 16.30 -20.97
CA ARG A 101 -6.42 16.43 -21.08
C ARG A 101 -5.78 17.66 -20.41
N ALA A 102 -6.52 18.46 -19.69
CA ALA A 102 -5.99 19.55 -18.88
C ALA A 102 -6.29 19.35 -17.39
N ALA A 103 -6.57 18.12 -16.98
CA ALA A 103 -6.95 17.88 -15.60
C ALA A 103 -5.78 18.18 -14.65
N ALA A 104 -6.10 18.88 -13.58
CA ALA A 104 -5.19 19.14 -12.46
C ALA A 104 -4.60 17.83 -11.92
N VAL A 105 -3.35 17.86 -11.49
CA VAL A 105 -2.72 16.74 -10.76
C VAL A 105 -3.48 16.50 -9.46
N ARG A 106 -3.96 15.28 -9.27
CA ARG A 106 -4.83 14.88 -8.13
C ARG A 106 -4.64 13.41 -7.78
N GLY A 107 -5.12 13.01 -6.63
CA GLY A 107 -5.07 11.61 -6.21
C GLY A 107 -5.87 10.68 -7.13
N GLY A 108 -5.40 9.44 -7.29
CA GLY A 108 -5.95 8.45 -8.22
C GLY A 108 -5.34 8.49 -9.62
N SER A 109 -4.50 9.48 -9.94
CA SER A 109 -3.75 9.56 -11.20
C SER A 109 -2.61 8.55 -11.22
N GLY A 110 -2.22 8.09 -12.41
CA GLY A 110 -1.02 7.27 -12.58
C GLY A 110 0.26 8.06 -12.35
N ILE A 111 1.29 7.41 -11.83
CA ILE A 111 2.62 7.96 -11.67
C ILE A 111 3.68 6.90 -11.93
N ALA A 112 4.78 7.29 -12.58
CA ALA A 112 5.91 6.41 -12.87
C ALA A 112 7.22 7.18 -12.88
N PRO A 113 8.36 6.55 -12.54
CA PRO A 113 9.66 7.14 -12.82
C PRO A 113 9.87 7.28 -14.34
N TYR A 114 10.59 8.33 -14.73
CA TYR A 114 11.03 8.49 -16.13
C TYR A 114 12.06 7.41 -16.50
N ARG A 115 12.89 7.04 -15.55
CA ARG A 115 13.87 5.97 -15.67
C ARG A 115 13.17 4.61 -15.84
N THR A 116 13.73 3.77 -16.68
CA THR A 116 13.26 2.40 -16.90
C THR A 116 14.21 1.41 -16.26
N VAL A 117 13.73 0.20 -15.99
CA VAL A 117 14.53 -0.96 -15.58
C VAL A 117 14.48 -2.01 -16.68
N HIS A 118 15.60 -2.75 -16.85
CA HIS A 118 15.61 -3.90 -17.74
C HIS A 118 15.06 -5.11 -16.98
N LEU A 119 13.99 -5.69 -17.47
CA LEU A 119 13.39 -6.90 -16.90
C LEU A 119 13.40 -8.02 -17.94
N ALA A 120 13.40 -9.25 -17.44
CA ALA A 120 13.36 -10.48 -18.23
C ALA A 120 12.48 -11.53 -17.53
N PRO A 121 12.10 -12.61 -18.19
CA PRO A 121 11.40 -13.72 -17.55
C PRO A 121 12.17 -14.26 -16.33
N PRO A 122 11.50 -14.64 -15.23
CA PRO A 122 10.04 -14.74 -15.08
C PRO A 122 9.33 -13.46 -14.63
N ALA A 123 10.04 -12.34 -14.37
CA ALA A 123 9.45 -11.11 -13.86
C ALA A 123 8.47 -10.46 -14.87
N VAL A 124 8.71 -10.64 -16.16
CA VAL A 124 7.87 -10.21 -17.28
C VAL A 124 7.93 -11.28 -18.37
N ASP A 125 6.92 -11.33 -19.25
CA ASP A 125 6.86 -12.34 -20.33
C ASP A 125 7.95 -12.13 -21.38
N GLN A 126 8.33 -10.89 -21.66
CA GLN A 126 9.34 -10.54 -22.66
C GLN A 126 10.44 -9.67 -22.03
N ALA A 127 11.70 -9.99 -22.34
CA ALA A 127 12.82 -9.18 -21.91
C ALA A 127 12.78 -7.79 -22.57
N GLY A 128 12.99 -6.73 -21.78
CA GLY A 128 12.92 -5.36 -22.30
C GLY A 128 13.08 -4.28 -21.23
N GLN A 129 12.83 -3.05 -21.66
CA GLN A 129 12.83 -1.88 -20.78
C GLN A 129 11.40 -1.59 -20.30
N TYR A 130 11.23 -1.55 -18.98
CA TYR A 130 9.95 -1.37 -18.33
C TYR A 130 9.96 -0.18 -17.38
N ARG A 131 8.80 0.47 -17.25
CA ARG A 131 8.51 1.42 -16.18
C ARG A 131 7.69 0.74 -15.11
N ARG A 132 7.99 1.08 -13.87
CA ARG A 132 7.17 0.69 -12.73
C ARG A 132 6.09 1.76 -12.55
N VAL A 133 4.84 1.38 -12.62
CA VAL A 133 3.70 2.32 -12.55
C VAL A 133 2.90 2.05 -11.28
N GLY A 134 2.53 3.10 -10.61
CA GLY A 134 1.63 3.11 -9.46
C GLY A 134 0.67 4.28 -9.50
N THR A 135 0.19 4.67 -8.35
CA THR A 135 -0.82 5.70 -8.15
C THR A 135 -0.25 6.88 -7.37
N LEU A 136 -0.53 8.10 -7.80
CA LEU A 136 -0.42 9.30 -6.99
C LEU A 136 -1.59 9.31 -6.01
N GLY A 137 -1.32 9.19 -4.70
CA GLY A 137 -2.34 8.97 -3.68
C GLY A 137 -3.04 10.24 -3.24
N ALA A 138 -2.30 11.21 -2.72
CA ALA A 138 -2.83 12.49 -2.25
C ALA A 138 -1.79 13.59 -2.42
N LEU A 139 -2.23 14.85 -2.35
CA LEU A 139 -1.34 16.00 -2.33
C LEU A 139 -0.94 16.35 -0.91
N VAL A 140 0.33 16.77 -0.77
CA VAL A 140 0.94 17.23 0.49
C VAL A 140 1.80 18.46 0.24
N THR A 141 2.14 19.18 1.29
CA THR A 141 3.13 20.26 1.29
C THR A 141 4.27 19.95 2.23
N GLY A 142 5.49 20.38 1.90
CA GLY A 142 6.59 20.38 2.85
C GLY A 142 6.37 21.36 3.99
N ALA A 143 7.08 21.17 5.12
CA ALA A 143 7.08 22.14 6.20
C ALA A 143 7.63 23.50 5.75
N ALA A 144 7.04 24.60 6.27
CA ALA A 144 7.50 25.96 6.00
C ALA A 144 9.01 26.12 6.31
N PRO A 145 9.77 27.00 5.60
CA PRO A 145 9.32 28.12 4.77
C PRO A 145 9.23 27.80 3.26
N THR A 146 9.59 26.61 2.80
CA THR A 146 9.57 26.21 1.38
C THR A 146 8.45 25.24 1.11
N ALA A 147 7.21 25.63 1.35
CA ALA A 147 6.02 24.82 1.15
C ALA A 147 5.81 24.51 -0.35
N SER A 148 6.59 23.59 -0.91
CA SER A 148 6.36 23.09 -2.27
C SER A 148 5.24 22.05 -2.27
N MET A 149 4.34 22.14 -3.27
CA MET A 149 3.31 21.14 -3.50
C MET A 149 3.96 19.82 -3.93
N MET A 150 3.58 18.73 -3.28
CA MET A 150 4.07 17.40 -3.60
C MET A 150 2.91 16.40 -3.71
N GLY A 151 3.13 15.30 -4.43
CA GLY A 151 2.21 14.17 -4.50
C GLY A 151 2.80 12.96 -3.81
N LEU A 152 2.00 12.25 -3.01
CA LEU A 152 2.39 11.01 -2.34
C LEU A 152 2.26 9.81 -3.28
N THR A 153 3.22 8.89 -3.20
CA THR A 153 3.17 7.53 -3.77
C THR A 153 3.96 6.60 -2.87
N THR A 154 4.21 5.34 -3.27
CA THR A 154 5.08 4.44 -2.52
C THR A 154 6.56 4.61 -2.90
N PHE A 155 7.44 4.24 -1.97
CA PHE A 155 8.89 4.11 -2.23
C PHE A 155 9.11 3.13 -3.39
N ASP A 156 8.45 1.98 -3.34
CA ASP A 156 8.52 0.96 -4.37
C ASP A 156 8.26 1.52 -5.79
N VAL A 157 7.23 2.35 -5.96
CA VAL A 157 6.92 2.96 -7.26
C VAL A 157 7.99 3.99 -7.66
N ALA A 158 8.38 4.88 -6.75
CA ALA A 158 9.22 6.02 -7.09
C ALA A 158 10.71 5.68 -7.20
N CYS A 159 11.21 4.75 -6.38
CA CYS A 159 12.64 4.53 -6.17
C CYS A 159 13.22 3.33 -6.93
N LEU A 160 12.42 2.54 -7.64
CA LEU A 160 12.78 1.39 -8.49
C LEU A 160 13.78 0.39 -7.90
N ASP A 161 14.99 0.84 -7.52
CA ASP A 161 16.14 0.09 -7.07
C ASP A 161 17.00 0.93 -6.09
N ASP A 162 18.18 0.50 -5.75
CA ASP A 162 19.11 1.16 -4.83
C ASP A 162 19.83 2.39 -5.45
N ALA A 163 19.72 2.61 -6.76
CA ALA A 163 20.31 3.75 -7.46
C ALA A 163 19.38 4.97 -7.54
N TRP A 164 18.31 5.02 -6.74
CA TRP A 164 17.41 6.17 -6.68
C TRP A 164 18.08 7.40 -6.07
N ALA A 165 17.65 8.58 -6.50
CA ALA A 165 18.11 9.85 -5.95
C ALA A 165 17.01 10.90 -5.88
N VAL A 166 17.12 11.81 -4.93
CA VAL A 166 16.32 13.05 -4.94
C VAL A 166 16.60 13.78 -6.26
N GLY A 167 15.53 14.22 -6.94
CA GLY A 167 15.60 14.79 -8.27
C GLY A 167 15.30 13.81 -9.40
N ASP A 168 15.12 12.52 -9.12
CA ASP A 168 14.66 11.55 -10.12
C ASP A 168 13.30 11.97 -10.69
N ARG A 169 13.23 12.07 -12.01
CA ARG A 169 12.05 12.57 -12.72
C ARG A 169 10.90 11.59 -12.69
N MET A 170 9.70 12.09 -12.39
CA MET A 170 8.46 11.35 -12.37
C MET A 170 7.51 11.84 -13.46
N VAL A 171 6.81 10.91 -14.10
CA VAL A 171 5.96 11.19 -15.26
C VAL A 171 4.57 10.57 -15.13
N ASP A 172 3.63 11.12 -15.88
CA ASP A 172 2.38 10.46 -16.21
C ASP A 172 2.65 9.24 -17.10
N PRO A 173 2.28 8.04 -16.68
CA PRO A 173 2.55 6.84 -17.47
C PRO A 173 1.79 6.78 -18.80
N GLU A 174 0.65 7.46 -18.94
CA GLU A 174 -0.18 7.44 -20.15
C GLU A 174 0.28 8.46 -21.18
N GLY A 175 0.64 9.68 -20.74
CA GLY A 175 0.99 10.79 -21.64
C GLY A 175 2.47 11.16 -21.64
N GLY A 176 3.28 10.60 -20.73
CA GLY A 176 4.69 10.95 -20.58
C GLY A 176 4.93 12.39 -20.09
N ARG A 177 3.85 13.12 -19.70
CA ARG A 177 3.98 14.46 -19.12
C ARG A 177 4.75 14.39 -17.81
N VAL A 178 5.72 15.26 -17.63
CA VAL A 178 6.45 15.37 -16.36
C VAL A 178 5.49 15.83 -15.27
N HIS A 179 5.34 15.01 -14.22
CA HIS A 179 4.62 15.38 -13.00
C HIS A 179 5.50 16.19 -12.06
N GLY A 180 6.78 15.89 -12.01
CA GLY A 180 7.72 16.53 -11.11
C GLY A 180 8.96 15.68 -10.88
N ASP A 181 9.63 15.93 -9.77
CA ASP A 181 10.85 15.23 -9.41
C ASP A 181 10.74 14.66 -7.98
N LEU A 182 11.34 13.49 -7.74
CA LEU A 182 11.36 12.86 -6.42
C LEU A 182 12.00 13.81 -5.39
N ALA A 183 11.27 14.14 -4.34
CA ALA A 183 11.72 15.05 -3.29
C ALA A 183 12.12 14.34 -2.02
N ARG A 184 11.35 13.33 -1.61
CA ARG A 184 11.54 12.58 -0.36
C ARG A 184 11.10 11.13 -0.56
N ALA A 185 11.76 10.21 0.16
CA ALA A 185 11.39 8.80 0.14
C ALA A 185 11.75 8.13 1.47
N ALA A 186 10.92 7.19 1.90
CA ALA A 186 11.12 6.41 3.11
C ALA A 186 10.70 4.96 2.88
N LEU A 187 11.63 4.04 3.19
CA LEU A 187 11.38 2.61 3.30
C LEU A 187 11.88 2.16 4.66
N SER A 188 11.04 2.35 5.68
CA SER A 188 11.34 2.05 7.07
C SER A 188 10.65 0.76 7.54
N GLY A 189 10.75 0.46 8.84
CA GLY A 189 10.01 -0.67 9.43
C GLY A 189 8.48 -0.48 9.48
N ARG A 190 7.94 0.67 9.07
CA ARG A 190 6.49 0.99 9.12
C ARG A 190 5.97 1.65 7.86
N VAL A 191 6.82 2.27 7.08
CA VAL A 191 6.44 3.12 5.94
C VAL A 191 7.14 2.65 4.68
N ASP A 192 6.37 2.55 3.62
CA ASP A 192 6.79 2.49 2.23
C ASP A 192 6.10 3.66 1.52
N ALA A 193 6.82 4.79 1.37
CA ALA A 193 6.26 6.01 0.80
C ALA A 193 7.32 6.90 0.15
N ALA A 194 6.85 7.73 -0.79
CA ALA A 194 7.65 8.78 -1.42
C ALA A 194 6.79 10.02 -1.68
N ALA A 195 7.43 11.19 -1.72
CA ALA A 195 6.83 12.46 -2.09
C ALA A 195 7.54 13.03 -3.31
N VAL A 196 6.76 13.39 -4.32
CA VAL A 196 7.21 13.93 -5.60
C VAL A 196 6.83 15.40 -5.67
N ALA A 197 7.83 16.30 -5.74
CA ALA A 197 7.61 17.73 -5.91
C ALA A 197 6.95 17.99 -7.28
N ILE A 198 5.76 18.59 -7.26
CA ILE A 198 4.99 18.84 -8.49
C ILE A 198 5.68 19.93 -9.31
N ALA A 199 5.83 19.69 -10.61
CA ALA A 199 6.47 20.64 -11.51
C ALA A 199 5.73 21.98 -11.56
N PRO A 200 6.44 23.11 -11.59
CA PRO A 200 5.83 24.43 -11.67
C PRO A 200 4.88 24.57 -12.86
N GLY A 201 3.77 25.26 -12.68
CA GLY A 201 2.79 25.53 -13.73
C GLY A 201 1.76 24.40 -13.96
N LEU A 202 1.85 23.30 -13.24
CA LEU A 202 0.80 22.29 -13.23
C LEU A 202 -0.31 22.70 -12.26
N GLU A 203 -1.55 22.65 -12.74
CA GLU A 203 -2.71 22.77 -11.84
C GLU A 203 -2.79 21.56 -10.90
N THR A 204 -3.18 21.80 -9.67
CA THR A 204 -3.32 20.77 -8.64
C THR A 204 -4.69 20.86 -7.95
N SER A 205 -5.20 19.72 -7.50
CA SER A 205 -6.46 19.66 -6.73
C SER A 205 -6.32 18.66 -5.58
N SER A 206 -6.71 19.08 -4.38
CA SER A 206 -6.72 18.21 -3.18
C SER A 206 -7.93 17.28 -3.17
N THR A 207 -8.23 16.68 -4.33
CA THR A 207 -9.29 15.70 -4.51
C THR A 207 -8.70 14.35 -4.89
N ILE A 208 -9.45 13.28 -4.60
CA ILE A 208 -9.20 11.97 -5.18
C ILE A 208 -10.20 11.73 -6.28
N ASP A 209 -9.71 11.39 -7.47
CA ASP A 209 -10.56 11.19 -8.64
C ASP A 209 -11.65 10.15 -8.38
N GLY A 210 -12.90 10.44 -8.76
CA GLY A 210 -14.06 9.57 -8.53
C GLY A 210 -14.48 9.39 -7.07
N ILE A 211 -13.76 10.02 -6.10
CA ILE A 211 -14.11 9.97 -4.67
C ILE A 211 -14.53 11.34 -4.15
N GLY A 212 -13.78 12.39 -4.48
CA GLY A 212 -14.04 13.75 -4.02
C GLY A 212 -12.93 14.36 -3.16
N PRO A 213 -13.23 15.43 -2.40
CA PRO A 213 -12.22 16.19 -1.67
C PRO A 213 -11.58 15.42 -0.53
N VAL A 214 -10.29 15.67 -0.31
CA VAL A 214 -9.57 15.26 0.89
C VAL A 214 -9.91 16.26 2.00
N THR A 215 -10.42 15.74 3.12
CA THR A 215 -10.90 16.56 4.24
C THR A 215 -9.96 16.58 5.44
N GLY A 216 -8.92 15.74 5.41
CA GLY A 216 -7.94 15.61 6.49
C GLY A 216 -7.35 14.20 6.49
N HIS A 217 -6.73 13.84 7.61
CA HIS A 217 -6.28 12.47 7.85
C HIS A 217 -6.87 11.92 9.15
N GLY A 218 -6.79 10.61 9.32
CA GLY A 218 -7.29 9.92 10.49
C GLY A 218 -6.53 8.64 10.79
N THR A 219 -6.89 8.01 11.90
CA THR A 219 -6.39 6.67 12.28
C THR A 219 -7.44 5.64 11.94
N ALA A 220 -7.05 4.61 11.20
CA ALA A 220 -7.93 3.49 10.86
C ALA A 220 -8.25 2.64 12.09
N TYR A 221 -9.43 2.04 12.11
CA TYR A 221 -9.85 1.07 13.14
C TYR A 221 -10.57 -0.13 12.54
N PRO A 222 -10.47 -1.32 13.15
CA PRO A 222 -11.14 -2.52 12.66
C PRO A 222 -12.66 -2.34 12.60
N GLY A 223 -13.26 -2.75 11.47
CA GLY A 223 -14.68 -2.57 11.18
C GLY A 223 -15.00 -1.31 10.36
N GLU A 224 -14.06 -0.41 10.20
CA GLU A 224 -14.25 0.81 9.43
C GLU A 224 -14.39 0.51 7.93
N ARG A 225 -15.43 1.07 7.30
CA ARG A 225 -15.60 1.04 5.85
C ARG A 225 -14.66 2.05 5.20
N ILE A 226 -14.02 1.64 4.13
CA ILE A 226 -13.08 2.49 3.41
C ILE A 226 -13.24 2.34 1.91
N ARG A 227 -12.67 3.29 1.19
CA ARG A 227 -12.59 3.30 -0.27
C ARG A 227 -11.24 3.85 -0.72
N LYS A 228 -10.85 3.53 -1.93
CA LYS A 228 -9.69 4.12 -2.59
C LYS A 228 -9.96 4.27 -4.10
N ASN A 229 -9.22 5.14 -4.78
CA ASN A 229 -9.10 5.11 -6.23
C ASN A 229 -7.64 4.88 -6.60
N GLY A 230 -7.37 3.77 -7.27
CA GLY A 230 -6.04 3.44 -7.77
C GLY A 230 -6.01 3.41 -9.28
N PHE A 231 -4.86 3.69 -9.84
CA PHE A 231 -4.62 3.69 -11.29
C PHE A 231 -4.97 2.33 -11.92
N GLY A 232 -4.64 1.22 -11.21
CA GLY A 232 -4.90 -0.15 -11.69
C GLY A 232 -6.37 -0.53 -11.68
N THR A 233 -7.10 -0.33 -10.58
CA THR A 233 -8.45 -0.91 -10.41
C THR A 233 -9.57 0.15 -10.29
N GLY A 234 -9.25 1.44 -10.21
CA GLY A 234 -10.23 2.52 -10.00
C GLY A 234 -10.76 2.56 -8.59
N VAL A 235 -12.00 3.06 -8.46
CA VAL A 235 -12.68 3.14 -7.17
C VAL A 235 -13.08 1.74 -6.71
N THR A 236 -12.60 1.35 -5.53
CA THR A 236 -12.93 0.08 -4.87
C THR A 236 -13.23 0.31 -3.39
N HIS A 237 -13.89 -0.66 -2.76
CA HIS A 237 -14.35 -0.55 -1.38
C HIS A 237 -13.86 -1.74 -0.55
N GLY A 238 -13.70 -1.50 0.75
CA GLY A 238 -13.27 -2.52 1.69
C GLY A 238 -13.64 -2.20 3.13
N VAL A 239 -13.26 -3.10 4.01
CA VAL A 239 -13.37 -2.95 5.46
C VAL A 239 -12.02 -3.20 6.09
N VAL A 240 -11.61 -2.32 6.99
CA VAL A 240 -10.40 -2.52 7.81
C VAL A 240 -10.64 -3.71 8.73
N THR A 241 -9.77 -4.70 8.69
CA THR A 241 -9.86 -5.88 9.56
C THR A 241 -8.81 -5.88 10.66
N SER A 242 -7.68 -5.21 10.42
CA SER A 242 -6.62 -5.02 11.40
C SER A 242 -5.84 -3.73 11.16
N VAL A 243 -5.17 -3.26 12.21
CA VAL A 243 -4.17 -2.18 12.18
C VAL A 243 -2.85 -2.64 12.83
N ASP A 244 -2.74 -3.94 13.03
CA ASP A 244 -1.62 -4.57 13.73
C ASP A 244 -0.84 -5.53 12.82
N ALA A 245 -1.09 -5.51 11.50
CA ALA A 245 -0.45 -6.44 10.58
C ALA A 245 1.04 -6.14 10.43
N THR A 246 1.89 -7.17 10.60
CA THR A 246 3.31 -7.12 10.26
C THR A 246 3.50 -8.02 9.05
N VAL A 247 3.99 -7.44 7.94
CA VAL A 247 4.07 -8.12 6.65
C VAL A 247 5.50 -8.15 6.13
N ARG A 248 5.89 -9.26 5.51
CA ARG A 248 7.14 -9.39 4.74
C ARG A 248 6.79 -9.19 3.27
N ILE A 249 7.47 -8.26 2.62
CA ILE A 249 7.24 -7.92 1.22
C ILE A 249 8.58 -7.97 0.49
N ASP A 250 8.62 -8.65 -0.62
CA ASP A 250 9.77 -8.67 -1.51
C ASP A 250 9.75 -7.44 -2.41
N HIS A 251 10.74 -6.56 -2.27
CA HIS A 251 10.94 -5.36 -3.07
C HIS A 251 11.90 -5.58 -4.26
N GLY A 252 12.20 -6.85 -4.58
CA GLY A 252 13.10 -7.24 -5.65
C GLY A 252 14.57 -7.33 -5.21
N GLU A 253 15.43 -7.74 -6.16
CA GLU A 253 16.83 -8.10 -5.87
C GLU A 253 17.63 -6.96 -5.24
N ALA A 254 17.43 -5.72 -5.70
CA ALA A 254 18.21 -4.57 -5.23
C ALA A 254 17.84 -4.13 -3.80
N LEU A 255 16.58 -4.22 -3.43
CA LEU A 255 16.07 -3.75 -2.14
C LEU A 255 15.82 -4.91 -1.16
N GLY A 256 15.63 -6.12 -1.68
CA GLY A 256 15.40 -7.33 -0.89
C GLY A 256 14.05 -7.36 -0.17
N VAL A 257 13.92 -8.33 0.73
CA VAL A 257 12.70 -8.49 1.54
C VAL A 257 12.69 -7.45 2.67
N ARG A 258 11.58 -6.74 2.80
CA ARG A 258 11.35 -5.75 3.87
C ARG A 258 10.20 -6.20 4.77
N VAL A 259 10.29 -5.84 6.05
CA VAL A 259 9.24 -6.07 7.04
C VAL A 259 8.59 -4.74 7.35
N LEU A 260 7.30 -4.62 7.05
CA LEU A 260 6.48 -3.47 7.41
C LEU A 260 5.56 -3.85 8.56
N ARG A 261 5.65 -3.10 9.67
CA ARG A 261 4.88 -3.34 10.90
C ARG A 261 3.69 -2.42 11.00
N GLU A 262 2.69 -2.85 11.77
CA GLU A 262 1.50 -2.04 12.08
C GLU A 262 0.78 -1.52 10.83
N GLN A 263 0.76 -2.36 9.80
CA GLN A 263 0.05 -2.05 8.56
C GLN A 263 -1.46 -2.20 8.74
N ILE A 264 -2.21 -1.35 8.03
CA ILE A 264 -3.66 -1.45 7.92
C ILE A 264 -3.98 -2.61 6.99
N ARG A 265 -4.62 -3.66 7.50
CA ARG A 265 -5.11 -4.77 6.69
C ARG A 265 -6.58 -4.57 6.34
N ILE A 266 -6.89 -4.67 5.06
CA ILE A 266 -8.18 -4.37 4.46
C ILE A 266 -8.67 -5.61 3.73
N VAL A 267 -9.96 -5.93 3.87
CA VAL A 267 -10.63 -6.96 3.08
C VAL A 267 -11.63 -6.29 2.15
N ALA A 268 -11.63 -6.69 0.90
CA ALA A 268 -12.57 -6.21 -0.11
C ALA A 268 -14.02 -6.48 0.31
N THR A 269 -14.93 -5.55 0.01
CA THR A 269 -16.38 -5.79 0.10
C THR A 269 -16.94 -6.35 -1.21
N ASP A 270 -16.21 -6.15 -2.29
CA ASP A 270 -16.55 -6.63 -3.63
C ASP A 270 -15.52 -7.69 -4.06
N LEU A 271 -15.29 -7.84 -5.35
CA LEU A 271 -14.39 -8.84 -5.92
C LEU A 271 -12.93 -8.65 -5.48
N ARG A 272 -12.49 -7.37 -5.46
CA ARG A 272 -11.11 -7.00 -5.06
C ARG A 272 -11.08 -5.60 -4.44
N PHE A 273 -10.13 -5.39 -3.56
CA PHE A 273 -9.82 -4.07 -3.02
C PHE A 273 -8.69 -3.38 -3.80
N CYS A 274 -7.63 -4.11 -4.12
CA CYS A 274 -6.48 -3.57 -4.85
C CYS A 274 -6.03 -4.52 -5.97
N GLY A 275 -5.13 -4.03 -6.81
CA GLY A 275 -4.53 -4.76 -7.90
C GLY A 275 -3.29 -4.05 -8.44
N PRO A 276 -2.58 -4.67 -9.42
CA PRO A 276 -1.40 -4.06 -10.02
C PRO A 276 -1.69 -2.64 -10.54
N GLY A 277 -0.82 -1.69 -10.19
CA GLY A 277 -0.98 -0.26 -10.47
C GLY A 277 -1.59 0.56 -9.33
N ASP A 278 -2.05 -0.06 -8.25
CA ASP A 278 -2.68 0.63 -7.11
C ASP A 278 -1.71 1.02 -5.98
N ALA A 279 -0.43 0.59 -6.06
CA ALA A 279 0.59 1.03 -5.10
C ALA A 279 0.65 2.57 -5.03
N GLY A 280 0.57 3.13 -3.84
CA GLY A 280 0.48 4.58 -3.59
C GLY A 280 -0.95 5.14 -3.51
N ALA A 281 -1.99 4.39 -3.87
CA ALA A 281 -3.37 4.87 -3.76
C ALA A 281 -3.74 5.22 -2.32
N ALA A 282 -4.32 6.41 -2.11
CA ALA A 282 -4.82 6.81 -0.80
C ALA A 282 -6.06 6.01 -0.41
N VAL A 283 -6.07 5.49 0.82
CA VAL A 283 -7.21 4.83 1.46
C VAL A 283 -7.97 5.87 2.27
N LEU A 284 -9.27 6.04 2.00
CA LEU A 284 -10.10 7.05 2.64
C LEU A 284 -11.28 6.43 3.39
N ASP A 285 -11.64 7.08 4.49
CA ASP A 285 -12.93 6.84 5.14
C ASP A 285 -14.11 7.45 4.33
N PRO A 286 -15.37 7.19 4.70
CA PRO A 286 -16.52 7.80 4.04
C PRO A 286 -16.56 9.34 4.10
N GLY A 287 -15.92 9.94 5.11
CA GLY A 287 -15.81 11.39 5.30
C GLY A 287 -14.73 12.07 4.45
N GLY A 288 -13.94 11.32 3.72
CA GLY A 288 -12.84 11.86 2.88
C GLY A 288 -11.52 12.06 3.63
N ARG A 289 -11.36 11.52 4.86
CA ARG A 289 -10.09 11.53 5.57
C ARG A 289 -9.19 10.42 5.06
N VAL A 290 -7.95 10.74 4.77
CA VAL A 290 -6.92 9.75 4.38
C VAL A 290 -6.50 8.97 5.62
N LEU A 291 -6.49 7.64 5.52
CA LEU A 291 -6.10 6.72 6.59
C LEU A 291 -4.76 6.04 6.31
N GLY A 292 -4.42 5.82 5.04
CA GLY A 292 -3.18 5.16 4.65
C GLY A 292 -2.90 5.23 3.15
N LEU A 293 -1.75 4.67 2.74
CA LEU A 293 -1.36 4.46 1.34
C LEU A 293 -1.25 2.96 1.07
N VAL A 294 -1.89 2.49 0.01
CA VAL A 294 -1.80 1.08 -0.44
C VAL A 294 -0.36 0.74 -0.82
N VAL A 295 0.16 -0.33 -0.23
CA VAL A 295 1.51 -0.85 -0.50
C VAL A 295 1.44 -2.20 -1.18
N ALA A 296 0.70 -3.13 -0.59
CA ALA A 296 0.67 -4.52 -1.03
C ALA A 296 -0.75 -5.07 -1.07
N GLY A 297 -0.92 -6.16 -1.80
CA GLY A 297 -2.15 -6.94 -1.83
C GLY A 297 -1.88 -8.43 -1.74
N ALA A 298 -2.89 -9.20 -1.39
CA ALA A 298 -2.84 -10.65 -1.35
C ALA A 298 -4.16 -11.25 -1.85
N CYS A 299 -4.18 -12.57 -2.06
CA CYS A 299 -5.38 -13.29 -2.47
C CYS A 299 -6.05 -12.70 -3.74
N GLY A 300 -5.25 -12.36 -4.75
CA GLY A 300 -5.76 -11.77 -6.00
C GLY A 300 -6.36 -10.37 -5.82
N GLY A 301 -5.93 -9.65 -4.79
CA GLY A 301 -6.41 -8.30 -4.45
C GLY A 301 -7.62 -8.29 -3.52
N ALA A 302 -8.13 -9.43 -3.07
CA ALA A 302 -9.18 -9.49 -2.06
C ALA A 302 -8.74 -8.94 -0.69
N VAL A 303 -7.43 -8.96 -0.44
CA VAL A 303 -6.80 -8.37 0.74
C VAL A 303 -5.85 -7.27 0.30
N GLY A 304 -5.88 -6.13 0.97
CA GLY A 304 -4.93 -5.03 0.80
C GLY A 304 -4.21 -4.71 2.10
N PHE A 305 -2.99 -4.18 1.97
CA PHE A 305 -2.19 -3.64 3.07
C PHE A 305 -1.80 -2.20 2.75
N ALA A 306 -1.90 -1.33 3.76
CA ALA A 306 -1.60 0.07 3.59
C ALA A 306 -0.74 0.59 4.76
N SER A 307 0.25 1.41 4.46
CA SER A 307 1.02 2.15 5.47
C SER A 307 0.14 3.23 6.10
N PRO A 308 0.08 3.34 7.44
CA PRO A 308 -0.72 4.38 8.11
C PRO A 308 -0.27 5.78 7.69
N VAL A 309 -1.23 6.64 7.32
CA VAL A 309 -0.90 7.96 6.77
C VAL A 309 -0.16 8.86 7.76
N ALA A 310 -0.48 8.76 9.06
CA ALA A 310 0.19 9.56 10.08
C ALA A 310 1.70 9.28 10.14
N ASP A 311 2.09 8.00 10.00
CA ASP A 311 3.50 7.61 9.95
C ASP A 311 4.16 8.07 8.63
N VAL A 312 3.43 7.97 7.51
CA VAL A 312 3.89 8.47 6.19
C VAL A 312 4.17 9.98 6.25
N LEU A 313 3.23 10.76 6.78
CA LEU A 313 3.37 12.22 6.89
C LEU A 313 4.56 12.60 7.80
N ALA A 314 4.70 11.90 8.91
CA ALA A 314 5.79 12.15 9.88
C ALA A 314 7.17 11.80 9.28
N GLU A 315 7.31 10.61 8.66
CA GLU A 315 8.62 10.19 8.11
C GLU A 315 9.05 11.00 6.89
N LEU A 316 8.09 11.45 6.07
CA LEU A 316 8.38 12.32 4.94
C LEU A 316 8.42 13.81 5.32
N ASP A 317 8.14 14.17 6.58
CA ASP A 317 8.08 15.58 7.07
C ASP A 317 7.21 16.46 6.16
N VAL A 318 5.95 16.02 5.95
CA VAL A 318 4.97 16.67 5.07
C VAL A 318 3.61 16.79 5.74
N GLU A 319 2.81 17.75 5.27
CA GLU A 319 1.43 17.96 5.71
C GLU A 319 0.44 17.70 4.57
N LEU A 320 -0.71 17.12 4.89
CA LEU A 320 -1.74 16.80 3.91
C LEU A 320 -2.44 18.07 3.41
N CYS A 321 -2.55 18.21 2.09
CA CYS A 321 -3.35 19.27 1.49
C CYS A 321 -4.83 18.89 1.55
N THR A 322 -5.65 19.79 2.10
CA THR A 322 -7.11 19.62 2.18
C THR A 322 -7.81 20.71 1.38
N GLU A 323 -8.97 20.42 0.81
CA GLU A 323 -9.85 21.48 0.34
C GLU A 323 -10.59 22.10 1.54
N PRO A 324 -10.73 23.44 1.58
CA PRO A 324 -11.50 24.08 2.62
C PRO A 324 -12.94 23.56 2.56
N GLN A 325 -13.46 23.05 3.68
CA GLN A 325 -14.84 22.63 3.80
C GLN A 325 -15.73 23.84 3.45
N ARG A 326 -16.50 23.75 2.36
CA ARG A 326 -17.59 24.68 2.12
C ARG A 326 -18.66 24.38 3.17
N VAL A 327 -18.70 25.17 4.24
CA VAL A 327 -19.84 25.18 5.18
C VAL A 327 -21.05 25.56 4.32
N ARG A 328 -21.94 24.63 4.10
CA ARG A 328 -23.28 24.95 3.57
C ARG A 328 -24.00 25.72 4.68
N VAL A 329 -24.12 27.03 4.51
CA VAL A 329 -24.99 27.91 5.28
C VAL A 329 -26.42 27.60 4.92
#